data_180228b5b6a04667835fa06155fd17e0
#
_entry.id   180228b5b6a04667835fa06155fd17e0
#
_cell.length_a   1.000
_cell.length_b   1.000
_cell.length_c   1.000
_cell.angle_alpha   90.00
_cell.angle_beta   90.00
_cell.angle_gamma   90.00
#
_symmetry.space_group_name_H-M   'P 1'
#
loop_
_entity.id
_entity.type
_entity.pdbx_description
1 polymer ?
#
loop_
_entity_poly.entity_id
_entity_poly.type
_entity_poly.pdbx_seq_one_letter_code
_entity_poly.pdbx_strand_id
1 'polypeptide(L)'
;MPEEFLVYEGAFAVREEGGNKFLELPGAPLETFAVLFGPTERDGLAVSARIFGTAKGRRMPTFAVGLNNLGGYRLQVSASKKAIELFRGDDVKSTAPYEWQSGKWTRLVLQVRKLKEGEWRAEGKVWTDGGTEPADWTITFTDKPT
;
A
#
# COMPACT_ATOMS: atom_id res chain seq x y z
N MET A 1 -2.66 -20.35 -2.20
CA MET A 1 -1.81 -19.25 -1.70
C MET A 1 -0.34 -19.54 -2.04
N PRO A 2 0.37 -18.63 -2.67
CA PRO A 2 1.78 -18.84 -2.95
C PRO A 2 2.60 -19.07 -1.68
N GLU A 3 3.61 -19.94 -1.76
CA GLU A 3 4.41 -20.32 -0.60
C GLU A 3 5.20 -19.16 0.03
N GLU A 4 5.56 -18.18 -0.79
CA GLU A 4 6.32 -16.99 -0.36
C GLU A 4 5.47 -16.00 0.45
N PHE A 5 4.15 -16.21 0.49
CA PHE A 5 3.22 -15.31 1.17
C PHE A 5 2.86 -15.88 2.54
N LEU A 6 2.96 -15.05 3.55
CA LEU A 6 2.55 -15.36 4.91
C LEU A 6 1.33 -14.53 5.26
N VAL A 7 0.19 -15.18 5.50
CA VAL A 7 -1.02 -14.49 5.94
C VAL A 7 -0.84 -14.11 7.41
N TYR A 8 -0.76 -12.82 7.67
CA TYR A 8 -0.61 -12.28 9.02
C TYR A 8 -1.97 -12.18 9.73
N GLU A 9 -2.96 -11.65 9.02
CA GLU A 9 -4.33 -11.54 9.52
C GLU A 9 -5.31 -11.80 8.39
N GLY A 10 -6.42 -12.42 8.72
CA GLY A 10 -7.53 -12.64 7.80
C GLY A 10 -7.36 -13.88 6.93
N ALA A 11 -8.25 -14.01 5.98
CA ALA A 11 -8.26 -15.10 5.02
C ALA A 11 -8.23 -14.53 3.60
N PHE A 12 -7.41 -15.13 2.75
CA PHE A 12 -7.26 -14.72 1.36
C PHE A 12 -7.53 -15.92 0.46
N ALA A 13 -8.13 -15.66 -0.68
CA ALA A 13 -8.33 -16.67 -1.73
C ALA A 13 -7.65 -16.22 -3.01
N VAL A 14 -7.04 -17.16 -3.73
CA VAL A 14 -6.49 -16.88 -5.06
C VAL A 14 -7.62 -17.02 -6.06
N ARG A 15 -7.87 -15.99 -6.86
CA ARG A 15 -8.89 -15.96 -7.91
C ARG A 15 -8.26 -15.61 -9.23
N GLU A 16 -8.95 -15.98 -10.32
CA GLU A 16 -8.54 -15.62 -11.66
C GLU A 16 -9.75 -15.11 -12.45
N GLU A 17 -9.57 -13.97 -13.11
CA GLU A 17 -10.58 -13.34 -13.94
C GLU A 17 -9.92 -12.75 -15.18
N GLY A 18 -10.35 -13.18 -16.36
CA GLY A 18 -9.80 -12.67 -17.62
C GLY A 18 -8.29 -12.81 -17.74
N GLY A 19 -7.71 -13.91 -17.24
CA GLY A 19 -6.27 -14.14 -17.25
C GLY A 19 -5.50 -13.43 -16.14
N ASN A 20 -6.18 -12.64 -15.30
CA ASN A 20 -5.57 -11.93 -14.17
C ASN A 20 -5.77 -12.73 -12.89
N LYS A 21 -4.67 -13.11 -12.24
CA LYS A 21 -4.70 -13.78 -10.93
C LYS A 21 -4.51 -12.77 -9.82
N PHE A 22 -5.31 -12.88 -8.78
CA PHE A 22 -5.26 -11.94 -7.66
C PHE A 22 -5.65 -12.62 -6.35
N LEU A 23 -5.33 -11.95 -5.24
CA LEU A 23 -5.77 -12.36 -3.92
C LEU A 23 -7.07 -11.62 -3.60
N GLU A 24 -8.09 -12.37 -3.21
CA GLU A 24 -9.39 -11.81 -2.84
C GLU A 24 -9.56 -11.84 -1.34
N LEU A 25 -10.01 -10.71 -0.80
CA LEU A 25 -10.36 -10.59 0.60
C LEU A 25 -11.88 -10.70 0.77
N PRO A 26 -12.37 -11.35 1.83
CA PRO A 26 -13.80 -11.39 2.09
C PRO A 26 -14.34 -9.98 2.36
N GLY A 27 -15.55 -9.72 1.88
CA GLY A 27 -16.20 -8.42 2.05
C GLY A 27 -16.77 -8.17 3.44
N ALA A 28 -16.90 -9.20 4.24
CA ALA A 28 -17.46 -9.14 5.59
C ALA A 28 -16.97 -10.34 6.40
N PRO A 29 -16.81 -10.22 7.73
CA PRO A 29 -16.93 -8.98 8.52
C PRO A 29 -15.83 -7.97 8.23
N LEU A 30 -16.01 -6.74 8.68
CA LEU A 30 -15.01 -5.68 8.51
C LEU A 30 -13.88 -5.88 9.51
N GLU A 31 -12.84 -6.53 9.07
CA GLU A 31 -11.65 -6.83 9.87
C GLU A 31 -10.42 -6.32 9.15
N THR A 32 -9.32 -6.31 9.86
CA THR A 32 -8.03 -6.02 9.26
C THR A 32 -7.50 -7.28 8.59
N PHE A 33 -7.03 -7.16 7.36
CA PHE A 33 -6.41 -8.25 6.62
C PHE A 33 -5.00 -7.85 6.23
N ALA A 34 -4.05 -8.74 6.46
CA ALA A 34 -2.66 -8.47 6.11
C ALA A 34 -1.96 -9.73 5.63
N VAL A 35 -1.15 -9.59 4.60
CA VAL A 35 -0.31 -10.66 4.06
C VAL A 35 1.11 -10.13 3.91
N LEU A 36 2.08 -10.94 4.32
CA LEU A 36 3.49 -10.63 4.18
C LEU A 36 4.08 -11.45 3.05
N PHE A 37 4.98 -10.86 2.30
CA PHE A 37 5.65 -11.56 1.21
C PHE A 37 7.05 -10.99 0.97
N GLY A 38 7.87 -11.77 0.30
CA GLY A 38 9.23 -11.39 -0.05
C GLY A 38 10.25 -11.54 1.09
N PRO A 39 11.53 -11.44 0.76
CA PRO A 39 12.60 -11.55 1.74
C PRO A 39 12.75 -10.28 2.57
N THR A 40 13.41 -10.41 3.71
CA THR A 40 13.79 -9.26 4.52
C THR A 40 15.07 -8.66 3.94
N GLU A 41 15.01 -7.38 3.60
CA GLU A 41 16.14 -6.63 3.07
C GLU A 41 16.38 -5.38 3.92
N ARG A 42 17.58 -4.83 3.87
CA ARG A 42 17.93 -3.68 4.70
C ARG A 42 18.04 -2.35 3.97
N ASP A 43 18.35 -2.40 2.67
CA ASP A 43 18.58 -1.19 1.88
C ASP A 43 17.81 -1.22 0.57
N GLY A 44 17.33 -0.05 0.14
CA GLY A 44 16.85 0.15 -1.21
C GLY A 44 15.70 -0.73 -1.67
N LEU A 45 14.66 -0.86 -0.85
CA LEU A 45 13.50 -1.68 -1.18
C LEU A 45 12.39 -0.88 -1.82
N ALA A 46 11.67 -1.54 -2.72
CA ALA A 46 10.44 -1.02 -3.28
C ALA A 46 9.39 -2.12 -3.30
N VAL A 47 8.14 -1.74 -3.08
CA VAL A 47 6.99 -2.63 -3.23
C VAL A 47 5.96 -1.94 -4.11
N SER A 48 5.33 -2.71 -4.99
CA SER A 48 4.25 -2.22 -5.83
C SER A 48 3.10 -3.20 -5.81
N ALA A 49 1.90 -2.67 -5.94
CA ALA A 49 0.69 -3.49 -6.00
C ALA A 49 -0.40 -2.80 -6.78
N ARG A 50 -1.34 -3.61 -7.27
CA ARG A 50 -2.62 -3.12 -7.77
C ARG A 50 -3.67 -3.64 -6.82
N ILE A 51 -4.53 -2.75 -6.35
CA ILE A 51 -5.59 -3.11 -5.41
C ILE A 51 -6.93 -2.65 -5.96
N PHE A 52 -7.89 -3.56 -5.94
CA PHE A 52 -9.25 -3.29 -6.42
C PHE A 52 -10.19 -3.24 -5.22
N GLY A 53 -11.04 -2.23 -5.20
CA GLY A 53 -12.05 -2.11 -4.18
C GLY A 53 -13.28 -1.39 -4.69
N THR A 54 -14.37 -1.56 -3.97
CA THR A 54 -15.64 -0.88 -4.28
C THR A 54 -16.18 -0.23 -3.01
N ALA A 55 -16.80 0.93 -3.17
CA ALA A 55 -17.52 1.58 -2.09
C ALA A 55 -18.90 0.90 -1.94
N LYS A 56 -19.36 0.76 -0.71
CA LYS A 56 -20.70 0.27 -0.40
C LYS A 56 -21.43 1.32 0.42
N GLY A 57 -22.27 2.11 -0.23
CA GLY A 57 -22.93 3.24 0.39
C GLY A 57 -21.90 4.27 0.86
N ARG A 58 -21.86 4.54 2.16
CA ARG A 58 -20.90 5.46 2.77
C ARG A 58 -19.59 4.80 3.17
N ARG A 59 -19.50 3.48 3.01
CA ARG A 59 -18.30 2.72 3.36
C ARG A 59 -17.30 2.73 2.22
N MET A 60 -16.11 3.15 2.51
CA MET A 60 -15.00 3.17 1.57
C MET A 60 -13.84 2.36 2.12
N PRO A 61 -13.12 1.62 1.26
CA PRO A 61 -11.99 0.83 1.73
C PRO A 61 -10.81 1.69 2.16
N THR A 62 -10.02 1.13 3.05
CA THR A 62 -8.69 1.63 3.38
C THR A 62 -7.73 0.50 3.07
N PHE A 63 -6.71 0.78 2.27
CA PHE A 63 -5.75 -0.25 1.87
C PHE A 63 -4.35 0.34 1.75
N ALA A 64 -3.36 -0.52 1.83
CA ALA A 64 -1.97 -0.07 1.88
C ALA A 64 -0.99 -1.10 1.35
N VAL A 65 0.19 -0.62 0.99
CA VAL A 65 1.39 -1.43 0.81
C VAL A 65 2.41 -0.98 1.84
N GLY A 66 3.25 -1.89 2.29
CA GLY A 66 4.23 -1.57 3.32
C GLY A 66 5.56 -2.28 3.13
N LEU A 67 6.58 -1.74 3.75
CA LEU A 67 7.93 -2.29 3.77
C LEU A 67 8.42 -2.39 5.20
N ASN A 68 9.25 -3.40 5.49
CA ASN A 68 9.86 -3.64 6.79
C ASN A 68 8.84 -3.93 7.90
N ASN A 69 7.84 -4.75 7.57
CA ASN A 69 6.84 -5.21 8.53
C ASN A 69 5.92 -4.09 9.05
N LEU A 70 5.20 -4.39 10.11
CA LEU A 70 4.22 -3.48 10.70
C LEU A 70 4.83 -2.22 11.32
N GLY A 71 6.06 -2.31 11.79
CA GLY A 71 6.77 -1.17 12.38
C GLY A 71 7.53 -0.32 11.35
N GLY A 72 7.48 -0.71 10.07
CA GLY A 72 8.17 0.00 9.01
C GLY A 72 7.33 1.09 8.36
N TYR A 73 7.53 1.29 7.07
CA TYR A 73 6.82 2.30 6.30
C TYR A 73 5.59 1.70 5.62
N ARG A 74 4.53 2.50 5.54
CA ARG A 74 3.28 2.11 4.89
C ARG A 74 2.72 3.26 4.07
N LEU A 75 2.41 2.97 2.81
CA LEU A 75 1.70 3.91 1.94
C LEU A 75 0.23 3.48 1.91
N GLN A 76 -0.64 4.30 2.45
CA GLN A 76 -2.05 3.98 2.63
C GLN A 76 -2.95 4.90 1.82
N VAL A 77 -3.94 4.31 1.16
CA VAL A 77 -5.04 5.05 0.54
C VAL A 77 -6.17 5.09 1.56
N SER A 78 -6.49 6.30 2.01
CA SER A 78 -7.58 6.57 2.94
C SER A 78 -8.71 7.24 2.17
N ALA A 79 -9.52 6.41 1.50
CA ALA A 79 -10.52 6.88 0.54
C ALA A 79 -11.55 7.83 1.16
N SER A 80 -11.99 7.56 2.39
CA SER A 80 -12.94 8.41 3.10
C SER A 80 -12.39 9.81 3.42
N LYS A 81 -11.07 9.92 3.53
CA LYS A 81 -10.38 11.20 3.77
C LYS A 81 -9.97 11.90 2.48
N LYS A 82 -10.15 11.24 1.35
CA LYS A 82 -9.68 11.70 0.02
C LYS A 82 -8.18 12.00 0.04
N ALA A 83 -7.42 11.11 0.64
CA ALA A 83 -5.99 11.31 0.85
C ALA A 83 -5.21 10.01 0.74
N ILE A 84 -3.92 10.15 0.44
CA ILE A 84 -2.93 9.12 0.68
C ILE A 84 -2.08 9.57 1.87
N GLU A 85 -1.65 8.60 2.68
CA GLU A 85 -0.91 8.85 3.89
C GLU A 85 0.32 7.95 3.94
N LEU A 86 1.44 8.53 4.36
CA LEU A 86 2.67 7.79 4.52
C LEU A 86 2.94 7.64 6.02
N PHE A 87 2.94 6.40 6.47
CA PHE A 87 3.10 6.05 7.87
C PHE A 87 4.49 5.50 8.15
N ARG A 88 4.96 5.75 9.36
CA ARG A 88 6.01 4.95 9.97
C ARG A 88 5.44 4.33 11.25
N GLY A 89 5.33 2.99 11.27
CA GLY A 89 4.57 2.34 12.32
C GLY A 89 3.12 2.82 12.31
N ASP A 90 2.65 3.34 13.42
CA ASP A 90 1.29 3.88 13.53
C ASP A 90 1.21 5.41 13.35
N ASP A 91 2.34 6.05 13.12
CA ASP A 91 2.40 7.51 13.00
C ASP A 91 2.31 7.97 11.54
N VAL A 92 1.39 8.89 11.27
CA VAL A 92 1.30 9.53 9.94
C VAL A 92 2.43 10.57 9.86
N LYS A 93 3.30 10.39 8.87
CA LYS A 93 4.45 11.28 8.65
C LYS A 93 4.24 12.27 7.52
N SER A 94 3.39 11.91 6.56
CA SER A 94 3.11 12.78 5.41
C SER A 94 1.71 12.46 4.88
N THR A 95 1.06 13.45 4.29
CA THR A 95 -0.29 13.31 3.71
C THR A 95 -0.36 14.10 2.42
N ALA A 96 -1.03 13.54 1.41
CA ALA A 96 -1.26 14.21 0.14
C ALA A 96 -2.70 13.93 -0.32
N PRO A 97 -3.33 14.86 -1.05
CA PRO A 97 -4.68 14.62 -1.56
C PRO A 97 -4.69 13.54 -2.63
N TYR A 98 -5.73 12.72 -2.64
CA TYR A 98 -5.93 11.70 -3.64
C TYR A 98 -7.42 11.35 -3.77
N GLU A 99 -7.92 11.32 -5.00
CA GLU A 99 -9.29 10.92 -5.33
C GLU A 99 -9.33 9.44 -5.73
N TRP A 100 -9.69 8.58 -4.79
CA TRP A 100 -9.86 7.16 -5.07
C TRP A 100 -11.13 6.92 -5.87
N GLN A 101 -11.05 5.97 -6.82
CA GLN A 101 -12.17 5.60 -7.68
C GLN A 101 -12.64 4.18 -7.40
N SER A 102 -13.91 4.07 -6.97
CA SER A 102 -14.56 2.78 -6.74
C SER A 102 -14.68 2.00 -8.05
N GLY A 103 -14.49 0.69 -7.96
CA GLY A 103 -14.66 -0.21 -9.11
C GLY A 103 -13.50 -0.17 -10.11
N LYS A 104 -12.37 0.38 -9.71
CA LYS A 104 -11.16 0.41 -10.53
C LYS A 104 -9.95 -0.06 -9.74
N TRP A 105 -8.99 -0.61 -10.44
CA TRP A 105 -7.72 -0.96 -9.84
C TRP A 105 -6.92 0.30 -9.53
N THR A 106 -6.34 0.36 -8.36
CA THR A 106 -5.43 1.43 -7.94
C THR A 106 -4.03 0.88 -7.86
N ARG A 107 -3.08 1.58 -8.46
CA ARG A 107 -1.67 1.20 -8.40
C ARG A 107 -0.97 2.00 -7.31
N LEU A 108 -0.18 1.30 -6.50
CA LEU A 108 0.62 1.89 -5.44
C LEU A 108 2.06 1.45 -5.61
N VAL A 109 2.99 2.38 -5.43
CA VAL A 109 4.43 2.09 -5.39
C VAL A 109 4.99 2.78 -4.15
N LEU A 110 5.65 2.02 -3.30
CA LEU A 110 6.37 2.55 -2.13
C LEU A 110 7.84 2.16 -2.26
N GLN A 111 8.72 3.14 -2.15
CA GLN A 111 10.15 2.93 -2.17
C GLN A 111 10.78 3.55 -0.93
N VAL A 112 11.70 2.82 -0.32
CA VAL A 112 12.49 3.31 0.80
C VAL A 112 13.95 3.20 0.42
N ARG A 113 14.68 4.31 0.48
CA ARG A 113 16.11 4.33 0.14
C ARG A 113 16.91 5.06 1.20
N LYS A 114 18.13 4.62 1.39
CA LYS A 114 19.07 5.24 2.31
C LYS A 114 19.72 6.44 1.62
N LEU A 115 19.68 7.60 2.23
CA LEU A 115 20.34 8.80 1.72
C LEU A 115 21.77 8.90 2.24
N LYS A 116 21.93 8.68 3.54
CA LYS A 116 23.21 8.65 4.22
C LYS A 116 23.04 7.89 5.53
N GLU A 117 24.09 7.68 6.28
CA GLU A 117 24.03 6.94 7.53
C GLU A 117 22.97 7.54 8.47
N GLY A 118 22.03 6.73 8.87
CA GLY A 118 20.92 7.13 9.76
C GLY A 118 19.82 7.96 9.10
N GLU A 119 19.88 8.22 7.79
CA GLU A 119 18.86 9.00 7.10
C GLU A 119 18.25 8.21 5.94
N TRP A 120 16.92 8.05 5.99
CA TRP A 120 16.15 7.28 5.02
C TRP A 120 15.10 8.15 4.37
N ARG A 121 14.78 7.85 3.12
CA ARG A 121 13.70 8.53 2.41
C ARG A 121 12.66 7.52 1.96
N ALA A 122 11.42 7.75 2.37
CA ALA A 122 10.27 7.00 1.90
C ALA A 122 9.56 7.83 0.83
N GLU A 123 9.21 7.20 -0.28
CA GLU A 123 8.60 7.86 -1.44
C GLU A 123 7.47 7.00 -1.96
N GLY A 124 6.32 7.62 -2.27
CA GLY A 124 5.16 6.88 -2.75
C GLY A 124 4.49 7.51 -3.95
N LYS A 125 3.93 6.66 -4.79
CA LYS A 125 3.08 7.04 -5.92
C LYS A 125 1.79 6.25 -5.86
N VAL A 126 0.68 6.92 -6.16
CA VAL A 126 -0.62 6.27 -6.26
C VAL A 126 -1.34 6.82 -7.48
N TRP A 127 -1.87 5.94 -8.33
CA TRP A 127 -2.67 6.36 -9.48
C TRP A 127 -3.67 5.26 -9.85
N THR A 128 -4.73 5.64 -10.56
CA THR A 128 -5.71 4.68 -11.05
C THR A 128 -5.14 3.92 -12.23
N ASP A 129 -5.29 2.60 -12.25
CA ASP A 129 -4.82 1.74 -13.33
C ASP A 129 -5.51 2.15 -14.65
N GLY A 130 -4.76 2.18 -15.74
CA GLY A 130 -5.20 2.70 -17.02
C GLY A 130 -4.90 4.18 -17.20
N GLY A 131 -4.58 4.90 -16.11
CA GLY A 131 -4.10 6.28 -16.17
C GLY A 131 -2.57 6.32 -16.32
N THR A 132 -2.04 7.53 -16.37
CA THR A 132 -0.60 7.74 -16.50
C THR A 132 0.08 7.70 -15.14
N GLU A 133 1.17 6.93 -15.04
CA GLU A 133 1.99 6.94 -13.83
C GLU A 133 2.58 8.35 -13.61
N PRO A 134 2.44 8.91 -12.39
CA PRO A 134 3.04 10.21 -12.10
C PRO A 134 4.56 10.20 -12.31
N ALA A 135 5.09 11.23 -12.93
CA ALA A 135 6.54 11.34 -13.15
C ALA A 135 7.29 11.56 -11.83
N ASP A 136 6.69 12.33 -10.94
CA ASP A 136 7.26 12.65 -9.63
C ASP A 136 6.60 11.81 -8.53
N TRP A 137 7.31 11.64 -7.41
CA TRP A 137 6.73 11.00 -6.24
C TRP A 137 5.59 11.86 -5.70
N THR A 138 4.43 11.21 -5.49
CA THR A 138 3.22 11.90 -5.03
C THR A 138 3.34 12.34 -3.56
N ILE A 139 4.05 11.53 -2.78
CA ILE A 139 4.22 11.77 -1.34
C ILE A 139 5.62 11.32 -0.93
N THR A 140 6.26 12.08 -0.07
CA THR A 140 7.63 11.78 0.41
C THR A 140 7.77 12.08 1.90
N PHE A 141 8.69 11.39 2.52
CA PHE A 141 9.07 11.61 3.91
C PHE A 141 10.55 11.29 4.09
N THR A 142 11.29 12.19 4.71
CA THR A 142 12.68 11.95 5.07
C THR A 142 12.78 11.67 6.56
N ASP A 143 13.24 10.48 6.90
CA ASP A 143 13.39 10.01 8.26
C ASP A 143 14.82 10.21 8.72
N LYS A 144 15.01 11.04 9.73
CA LYS A 144 16.31 11.36 10.30
C LYS A 144 16.38 10.87 11.73
N PRO A 145 17.54 10.45 12.22
CA PRO A 145 17.69 10.14 13.63
C PRO A 145 17.51 11.40 14.46
N THR A 146 16.82 11.25 15.56
CA THR A 146 16.66 12.32 16.55
C THR A 146 17.83 12.33 17.51
#